data_10489dcb767bb26a3494626044a0781d
#
_entry.id   10489dcb767bb26a3494626044a0781d
#
_cell.length_a   1.000
_cell.length_b   1.000
_cell.length_c   1.000
_cell.angle_alpha   90.00
_cell.angle_beta   90.00
_cell.angle_gamma   90.00
#
_symmetry.space_group_name_H-M   'P 1'
#
loop_
_entity.id
_entity.type
_entity.pdbx_description
1 polymer ?
#
loop_
_entity_poly.entity_id
_entity_poly.type
_entity_poly.pdbx_seq_one_letter_code
_entity_poly.pdbx_strand_id
1 'polypeptide(L)'
;MRATWPLLGSNGPYSRVPLAAFLEAEVRLGLDGVDFVPQTPHFWCSHTGHESAAPLRAALAEAGLPVRVLTPPPSRYSLPAPPGRQREATLDYYRVCIALAAELGA
;
A
#
# COMPACT_ATOMS: atom_id res chain seq x y z
N MET A 1 -19.63 15.06 -16.22
CA MET A 1 -19.89 15.28 -14.78
C MET A 1 -18.91 14.47 -13.96
N ARG A 2 -18.27 15.08 -13.02
CA ARG A 2 -17.35 14.38 -12.13
C ARG A 2 -18.11 13.55 -11.10
N ALA A 3 -17.61 12.36 -10.77
CA ALA A 3 -18.17 11.55 -9.71
C ALA A 3 -18.08 12.29 -8.34
N THR A 4 -19.04 12.06 -7.47
CA THR A 4 -19.10 12.73 -6.16
C THR A 4 -18.19 12.05 -5.12
N TRP A 5 -17.79 10.80 -5.35
CA TRP A 5 -16.84 10.10 -4.48
C TRP A 5 -15.47 10.00 -5.11
N PRO A 6 -14.42 9.86 -4.28
CA PRO A 6 -13.07 9.77 -4.80
C PRO A 6 -12.86 8.48 -5.61
N LEU A 7 -12.08 8.62 -6.68
CA LEU A 7 -11.61 7.51 -7.48
C LEU A 7 -10.15 7.25 -7.12
N LEU A 8 -9.87 6.03 -6.65
CA LEU A 8 -8.53 5.64 -6.23
C LEU A 8 -7.92 4.69 -7.24
N GLY A 9 -6.63 4.81 -7.46
CA GLY A 9 -5.87 3.86 -8.25
C GLY A 9 -5.05 2.95 -7.37
N SER A 10 -4.93 1.69 -7.74
CA SER A 10 -4.10 0.72 -7.04
C SER A 10 -2.77 0.52 -7.76
N ASN A 11 -1.68 0.46 -7.00
CA ASN A 11 -0.38 0.14 -7.57
C ASN A 11 -0.18 -1.37 -7.80
N GLY A 12 -1.10 -2.21 -7.36
CA GLY A 12 -1.00 -3.66 -7.52
C GLY A 12 -0.73 -4.11 -8.95
N PRO A 13 -1.50 -3.65 -9.96
CA PRO A 13 -1.26 -4.02 -11.36
C PRO A 13 0.07 -3.53 -11.94
N TYR A 14 0.73 -2.58 -11.28
CA TYR A 14 1.99 -1.99 -11.73
C TYR A 14 3.22 -2.70 -11.14
N SER A 15 3.09 -3.94 -10.72
CA SER A 15 4.13 -4.67 -10.00
C SER A 15 5.43 -4.91 -10.81
N ARG A 16 5.41 -4.67 -12.11
CA ARG A 16 6.57 -4.87 -13.00
C ARG A 16 7.26 -3.57 -13.40
N VAL A 17 6.79 -2.44 -12.90
CA VAL A 17 7.36 -1.13 -13.20
C VAL A 17 7.66 -0.39 -11.89
N PRO A 18 8.55 0.62 -11.92
CA PRO A 18 8.84 1.41 -10.71
C PRO A 18 7.60 2.14 -10.19
N LEU A 19 7.59 2.42 -8.89
CA LEU A 19 6.52 3.18 -8.26
C LEU A 19 6.30 4.53 -8.96
N ALA A 20 7.37 5.19 -9.39
CA ALA A 20 7.29 6.47 -10.09
C ALA A 20 6.41 6.39 -11.35
N ALA A 21 6.48 5.29 -12.10
CA ALA A 21 5.64 5.09 -13.29
C ALA A 21 4.17 4.98 -12.93
N PHE A 22 3.84 4.32 -11.82
CA PHE A 22 2.49 4.26 -11.30
C PHE A 22 1.99 5.65 -10.92
N LEU A 23 2.78 6.41 -10.17
CA LEU A 23 2.38 7.76 -9.74
C LEU A 23 2.17 8.69 -10.92
N GLU A 24 3.02 8.64 -11.94
CA GLU A 24 2.84 9.40 -13.17
C GLU A 24 1.50 9.07 -13.85
N ALA A 25 1.17 7.78 -13.96
CA ALA A 25 -0.09 7.35 -14.55
C ALA A 25 -1.30 7.87 -13.76
N GLU A 26 -1.23 7.80 -12.42
CA GLU A 26 -2.27 8.30 -11.53
C GLU A 26 -2.54 9.79 -11.74
N VAL A 27 -1.47 10.58 -11.78
CA VAL A 27 -1.57 12.02 -12.01
C VAL A 27 -2.17 12.31 -13.38
N ARG A 28 -1.70 11.61 -14.41
CA ARG A 28 -2.19 11.80 -15.78
C ARG A 28 -3.67 11.44 -15.92
N LEU A 29 -4.13 10.43 -15.22
CA LEU A 29 -5.53 10.00 -15.23
C LEU A 29 -6.42 10.88 -14.36
N GLY A 30 -5.84 11.75 -13.54
CA GLY A 30 -6.59 12.65 -12.67
C GLY A 30 -7.29 11.94 -11.52
N LEU A 31 -6.70 10.87 -10.99
CA LEU A 31 -7.28 10.13 -9.87
C LEU A 31 -7.10 10.90 -8.55
N ASP A 32 -7.96 10.61 -7.58
CA ASP A 32 -8.07 11.40 -6.36
C ASP A 32 -7.15 10.92 -5.23
N GLY A 33 -6.57 9.74 -5.37
CA GLY A 33 -5.69 9.17 -4.36
C GLY A 33 -5.32 7.74 -4.68
N VAL A 34 -4.74 7.07 -3.70
CA VAL A 34 -4.13 5.75 -3.88
C VAL A 34 -4.73 4.73 -2.91
N ASP A 35 -5.06 3.58 -3.43
CA ASP A 35 -5.19 2.33 -2.69
C ASP A 35 -3.82 1.66 -2.78
N PHE A 36 -3.02 1.76 -1.72
CA PHE A 36 -1.64 1.31 -1.73
C PHE A 36 -1.52 -0.15 -1.34
N VAL A 37 -0.85 -0.92 -2.20
CA VAL A 37 -0.50 -2.31 -1.94
C VAL A 37 0.99 -2.36 -1.58
N PRO A 38 1.36 -2.65 -0.30
CA PRO A 38 2.75 -2.67 0.13
C PRO A 38 3.41 -3.99 -0.27
N GLN A 39 3.94 -4.03 -1.48
CA GLN A 39 4.64 -5.20 -2.03
C GLN A 39 5.80 -4.77 -2.90
N THR A 40 6.80 -5.62 -2.99
CA THR A 40 7.94 -5.39 -3.90
C THR A 40 7.46 -5.41 -5.35
N PRO A 41 8.06 -4.63 -6.23
CA PRO A 41 9.23 -3.77 -6.01
C PRO A 41 8.92 -2.39 -5.42
N HIS A 42 7.67 -2.06 -5.17
CA HIS A 42 7.28 -0.72 -4.74
C HIS A 42 7.59 -0.44 -3.28
N PHE A 43 7.41 -1.43 -2.42
CA PHE A 43 7.61 -1.25 -0.99
C PHE A 43 7.78 -2.59 -0.30
N TRP A 44 8.78 -2.70 0.58
CA TRP A 44 9.00 -3.93 1.34
C TRP A 44 8.26 -3.88 2.67
N CYS A 45 7.47 -4.93 2.94
CA CYS A 45 6.70 -5.07 4.16
C CYS A 45 6.55 -6.56 4.50
N SER A 46 6.77 -6.91 5.76
CA SER A 46 6.64 -8.27 6.24
C SER A 46 6.12 -8.30 7.68
N HIS A 47 6.03 -9.48 8.26
CA HIS A 47 5.63 -9.63 9.67
C HIS A 47 6.66 -9.05 10.66
N THR A 48 7.89 -8.77 10.21
CA THR A 48 8.93 -8.20 11.06
C THR A 48 9.04 -6.67 10.95
N GLY A 49 8.31 -6.06 10.00
CA GLY A 49 8.33 -4.62 9.80
C GLY A 49 8.28 -4.23 8.34
N HIS A 50 8.63 -2.99 8.05
CA HIS A 50 8.66 -2.46 6.69
C HIS A 50 9.83 -1.52 6.51
N GLU A 51 10.17 -1.25 5.23
CA GLU A 51 11.19 -0.24 4.93
C GLU A 51 10.71 1.16 5.34
N SER A 52 11.61 2.14 5.33
CA SER A 52 11.24 3.52 5.67
C SER A 52 10.13 4.03 4.75
N ALA A 53 9.07 4.54 5.34
CA ALA A 53 7.97 5.14 4.60
C ALA A 53 8.26 6.57 4.15
N ALA A 54 9.35 7.18 4.62
CA ALA A 54 9.64 8.58 4.32
C ALA A 54 9.80 8.87 2.83
N PRO A 55 10.56 8.09 2.04
CA PRO A 55 10.65 8.31 0.60
C PRO A 55 9.31 8.14 -0.11
N LEU A 56 8.50 7.18 0.31
CA LEU A 56 7.15 6.96 -0.23
C LEU A 56 6.25 8.15 0.07
N ARG A 57 6.25 8.63 1.29
CA ARG A 57 5.46 9.79 1.69
C ARG A 57 5.85 11.03 0.89
N ALA A 58 7.15 11.25 0.70
CA ALA A 58 7.65 12.37 -0.09
C ALA A 58 7.19 12.28 -1.55
N ALA A 59 7.27 11.12 -2.16
CA ALA A 59 6.84 10.91 -3.55
C ALA A 59 5.32 11.13 -3.72
N LEU A 60 4.53 10.63 -2.78
CA LEU A 60 3.08 10.83 -2.77
C LEU A 60 2.71 12.31 -2.60
N ALA A 61 3.39 13.01 -1.69
CA ALA A 61 3.16 14.43 -1.45
C ALA A 61 3.52 15.25 -2.69
N GLU A 62 4.63 14.95 -3.34
CA GLU A 62 5.04 15.63 -4.58
C GLU A 62 4.03 15.41 -5.70
N ALA A 63 3.47 14.20 -5.80
CA ALA A 63 2.44 13.88 -6.78
C ALA A 63 1.05 14.44 -6.42
N GLY A 64 0.86 14.89 -5.18
CA GLY A 64 -0.44 15.34 -4.69
C GLY A 64 -1.44 14.22 -4.51
N LEU A 65 -0.98 13.01 -4.23
CA LEU A 65 -1.81 11.81 -4.14
C LEU A 65 -1.82 11.26 -2.71
N PRO A 66 -2.90 11.47 -1.95
CA PRO A 66 -3.01 10.86 -0.62
C PRO A 66 -3.29 9.35 -0.71
N VAL A 67 -2.76 8.60 0.22
CA VAL A 67 -3.17 7.21 0.43
C VAL A 67 -4.46 7.23 1.24
N ARG A 68 -5.51 6.65 0.68
CA ARG A 68 -6.82 6.55 1.35
C ARG A 68 -7.09 5.16 1.88
N VAL A 69 -6.54 4.15 1.24
CA VAL A 69 -6.73 2.75 1.59
C VAL A 69 -5.37 2.07 1.47
N LEU A 70 -5.10 1.15 2.39
CA LEU A 70 -3.97 0.24 2.29
C LEU A 70 -4.53 -1.17 2.18
N THR A 71 -4.16 -1.87 1.12
CA THR A 71 -4.60 -3.24 0.86
C THR A 71 -3.41 -4.18 0.97
N PRO A 72 -3.32 -4.99 2.04
CA PRO A 72 -2.29 -6.01 2.10
C PRO A 72 -2.42 -6.98 0.92
N PRO A 73 -1.32 -7.28 0.21
CA PRO A 73 -1.40 -8.19 -0.93
C PRO A 73 -1.77 -9.59 -0.46
N PRO A 74 -2.45 -10.38 -1.31
CA PRO A 74 -2.60 -11.79 -1.04
C PRO A 74 -1.21 -12.40 -0.96
N SER A 75 -0.88 -12.97 0.18
CA SER A 75 0.46 -13.41 0.46
C SER A 75 0.45 -14.76 1.16
N ARG A 76 1.63 -15.17 1.58
CA ARG A 76 1.84 -16.36 2.42
C ARG A 76 1.28 -16.23 3.83
N TYR A 77 0.74 -15.06 4.18
CA TYR A 77 0.11 -14.84 5.49
C TYR A 77 -1.37 -15.17 5.41
N SER A 78 -1.78 -16.21 6.12
CA SER A 78 -3.16 -16.72 6.06
C SER A 78 -3.90 -16.41 7.35
N LEU A 79 -4.99 -15.66 7.27
CA LEU A 79 -5.83 -15.34 8.43
C LEU A 79 -6.43 -16.58 9.09
N PRO A 80 -6.90 -17.61 8.35
CA PRO A 80 -7.46 -18.81 8.97
C PRO A 80 -6.41 -19.83 9.39
N ALA A 81 -5.13 -19.45 9.46
CA ALA A 81 -4.08 -20.38 9.88
C ALA A 81 -4.34 -20.93 11.30
N PRO A 82 -4.04 -22.21 11.55
CA PRO A 82 -4.19 -22.78 12.88
C PRO A 82 -3.22 -22.12 13.87
N PRO A 83 -3.47 -22.25 15.19
CA PRO A 83 -2.56 -21.72 16.20
C PRO A 83 -1.12 -22.20 15.98
N GLY A 84 -0.14 -21.31 16.21
CA GLY A 84 1.28 -21.58 16.03
C GLY A 84 1.98 -20.43 15.35
N ARG A 85 3.21 -20.69 14.86
CA ARG A 85 4.08 -19.66 14.27
C ARG A 85 3.46 -18.98 13.06
N GLN A 86 2.75 -19.73 12.23
CA GLN A 86 2.13 -19.17 11.03
C GLN A 86 1.04 -18.15 11.39
N ARG A 87 0.22 -18.49 12.39
CA ARG A 87 -0.82 -17.58 12.88
C ARG A 87 -0.22 -16.34 13.52
N GLU A 88 0.83 -16.52 14.33
CA GLU A 88 1.53 -15.42 14.99
C GLU A 88 2.13 -14.47 13.95
N ALA A 89 2.80 -15.01 12.94
CA ALA A 89 3.38 -14.22 11.86
C ALA A 89 2.29 -13.46 11.07
N THR A 90 1.15 -14.09 10.83
CA THR A 90 0.01 -13.44 10.17
C THR A 90 -0.51 -12.25 10.99
N LEU A 91 -0.71 -12.45 12.29
CA LEU A 91 -1.18 -11.37 13.16
C LEU A 91 -0.17 -10.23 13.23
N ASP A 92 1.11 -10.55 13.33
CA ASP A 92 2.18 -9.54 13.35
C ASP A 92 2.22 -8.78 12.02
N TYR A 93 2.06 -9.47 10.90
CA TYR A 93 2.01 -8.83 9.59
C TYR A 93 0.87 -7.81 9.50
N TYR A 94 -0.33 -8.17 9.94
CA TYR A 94 -1.45 -7.23 9.93
C TYR A 94 -1.25 -6.06 10.89
N ARG A 95 -0.59 -6.28 12.04
CA ARG A 95 -0.20 -5.17 12.93
C ARG A 95 0.76 -4.21 12.24
N VAL A 96 1.74 -4.74 11.50
CA VAL A 96 2.66 -3.92 10.71
C VAL A 96 1.90 -3.12 9.65
N CYS A 97 0.96 -3.76 8.95
CA CYS A 97 0.15 -3.07 7.94
C CYS A 97 -0.72 -1.95 8.53
N ILE A 98 -1.31 -2.18 9.70
CA ILE A 98 -2.11 -1.15 10.38
C ILE A 98 -1.25 0.04 10.78
N ALA A 99 -0.07 -0.21 11.33
CA ALA A 99 0.87 0.85 11.68
C ALA A 99 1.33 1.63 10.45
N LEU A 100 1.62 0.94 9.36
CA LEU A 100 1.99 1.56 8.09
C LEU A 100 0.85 2.42 7.54
N ALA A 101 -0.38 1.92 7.58
CA ALA A 101 -1.56 2.68 7.15
C ALA A 101 -1.68 3.99 7.92
N ALA A 102 -1.51 3.95 9.24
CA ALA A 102 -1.53 5.14 10.07
C ALA A 102 -0.41 6.12 9.68
N GLU A 103 0.78 5.61 9.44
CA GLU A 103 1.95 6.41 9.04
C GLU A 103 1.74 7.08 7.67
N LEU A 104 1.02 6.44 6.77
CA LEU A 104 0.68 6.98 5.46
C LEU A 104 -0.58 7.87 5.47
N GLY A 105 -1.29 7.95 6.58
CA GLY A 105 -2.49 8.75 6.71
C GLY A 105 -3.76 8.11 6.14
N ALA A 106 -3.72 6.83 5.93
CA ALA A 106 -4.87 6.11 5.42
C ALA A 106 -6.00 5.96 6.44
#